data_4b8ed52f883770216b8dd3962f2c09a7
#
_entry.id   4b8ed52f883770216b8dd3962f2c09a7
#
_cell.length_a   1.000
_cell.length_b   1.000
_cell.length_c   1.000
_cell.angle_alpha   90.00
_cell.angle_beta   90.00
_cell.angle_gamma   90.00
#
_symmetry.space_group_name_H-M   'P 1'
#
loop_
_entity.id
_entity.type
_entity.pdbx_description
1 polymer ?
#
loop_
_entity_poly.entity_id
_entity_poly.type
_entity_poly.pdbx_seq_one_letter_code
_entity_poly.pdbx_strand_id
1 'polypeptide(L)'
;MAAMVDLSIAGRTYQVACREGEEENLRAAARLVDGKSREALAGLGTLSEARQFLFAALLLADQMIEKHPEAAEPPPSTEPDPEAVSRAEALASRLESLAAALESEAASV
;
A
#
# COMPACT_ATOMS: atom_id res chain seq x y z
N MET A 1 -4.92 5.93 -21.15
CA MET A 1 -3.53 6.42 -21.04
C MET A 1 -3.14 6.52 -19.58
N ALA A 2 -1.88 6.26 -19.28
CA ALA A 2 -1.38 6.40 -17.92
C ALA A 2 -1.05 7.88 -17.64
N ALA A 3 -1.35 8.33 -16.42
CA ALA A 3 -0.96 9.64 -15.94
C ALA A 3 0.13 9.46 -14.88
N MET A 4 1.00 10.44 -14.75
CA MET A 4 2.03 10.44 -13.71
C MET A 4 1.63 11.43 -12.62
N VAL A 5 1.75 11.02 -11.37
CA VAL A 5 1.39 11.82 -10.21
C VAL A 5 2.57 11.87 -9.25
N ASP A 6 2.88 13.06 -8.75
CA ASP A 6 3.87 13.22 -7.70
C ASP A 6 3.17 13.13 -6.35
N LEU A 7 3.66 12.23 -5.52
CA LEU A 7 3.12 11.99 -4.18
C LEU A 7 4.17 12.40 -3.15
N SER A 8 3.77 13.24 -2.20
CA SER A 8 4.63 13.61 -1.08
C SER A 8 4.26 12.78 0.13
N ILE A 9 5.16 11.91 0.55
CA ILE A 9 4.95 11.00 1.68
C ILE A 9 6.18 11.03 2.57
N ALA A 10 5.97 11.32 3.84
CA ALA A 10 7.03 11.36 4.85
C ALA A 10 8.20 12.27 4.47
N GLY A 11 7.91 13.39 3.83
CA GLY A 11 8.92 14.36 3.42
C GLY A 11 9.67 14.01 2.14
N ARG A 12 9.27 12.96 1.45
CA ARG A 12 9.88 12.52 0.19
C ARG A 12 8.84 12.60 -0.93
N THR A 13 9.30 12.82 -2.13
CA THR A 13 8.43 12.88 -3.32
C THR A 13 8.62 11.63 -4.16
N TYR A 14 7.50 10.98 -4.48
CA TYR A 14 7.48 9.78 -5.32
C TYR A 14 6.63 10.06 -6.55
N GLN A 15 7.14 9.68 -7.71
CA GLN A 15 6.40 9.77 -8.95
C GLN A 15 5.79 8.40 -9.26
N VAL A 16 4.47 8.34 -9.37
CA VAL A 16 3.74 7.09 -9.53
C VAL A 16 2.82 7.20 -10.73
N ALA A 17 2.79 6.14 -11.53
CA ALA A 17 1.86 6.05 -12.65
C ALA A 17 0.50 5.59 -12.16
N CYS A 18 -0.54 6.18 -12.70
CA CYS A 18 -1.92 5.77 -12.41
C CYS A 18 -2.76 5.86 -13.68
N ARG A 19 -3.97 5.37 -13.62
CA ARG A 19 -4.92 5.52 -14.70
C ARG A 19 -5.44 6.94 -14.72
N GLU A 20 -5.71 7.43 -15.92
CA GLU A 20 -6.34 8.73 -16.10
C GLU A 20 -7.68 8.77 -15.36
N GLY A 21 -7.90 9.80 -14.56
CA GLY A 21 -9.08 9.94 -13.74
C GLY A 21 -8.93 9.42 -12.31
N GLU A 22 -7.85 8.71 -11.99
CA GLU A 22 -7.61 8.15 -10.65
C GLU A 22 -6.63 8.98 -9.83
N GLU A 23 -6.15 10.10 -10.36
CA GLU A 23 -5.12 10.93 -9.72
C GLU A 23 -5.54 11.41 -8.33
N GLU A 24 -6.78 11.87 -8.19
CA GLU A 24 -7.28 12.38 -6.91
C GLU A 24 -7.41 11.29 -5.85
N ASN A 25 -7.86 10.10 -6.26
CA ASN A 25 -7.92 8.97 -5.35
C ASN A 25 -6.53 8.57 -4.87
N LEU A 26 -5.56 8.58 -5.76
CA LEU A 26 -4.19 8.25 -5.41
C LEU A 26 -3.58 9.30 -4.49
N ARG A 27 -3.85 10.58 -4.72
CA ARG A 27 -3.40 11.66 -3.84
C ARG A 27 -4.04 11.55 -2.45
N ALA A 28 -5.31 11.21 -2.39
CA ALA A 28 -6.01 11.00 -1.13
C ALA A 28 -5.39 9.83 -0.35
N ALA A 29 -5.11 8.73 -1.05
CA ALA A 29 -4.43 7.58 -0.45
C ALA A 29 -3.04 7.96 0.07
N ALA A 30 -2.30 8.74 -0.71
CA ALA A 30 -0.97 9.21 -0.31
C ALA A 30 -1.03 10.08 0.95
N ARG A 31 -2.05 10.92 1.09
CA ARG A 31 -2.23 11.71 2.31
C ARG A 31 -2.45 10.85 3.55
N LEU A 32 -3.20 9.76 3.40
CA LEU A 32 -3.40 8.81 4.50
C LEU A 32 -2.10 8.10 4.87
N VAL A 33 -1.35 7.65 3.87
CA VAL A 33 -0.05 7.02 4.09
C VAL A 33 0.93 8.00 4.74
N ASP A 34 0.96 9.24 4.27
CA ASP A 34 1.81 10.28 4.84
C ASP A 34 1.49 10.49 6.32
N GLY A 35 0.21 10.65 6.67
CA GLY A 35 -0.22 10.84 8.05
C GLY A 35 0.20 9.68 8.95
N LYS A 36 0.00 8.45 8.49
CA LYS A 36 0.36 7.26 9.26
C LYS A 36 1.88 7.07 9.34
N SER A 37 2.61 7.43 8.30
CA SER A 37 4.08 7.38 8.32
C SER A 37 4.64 8.36 9.36
N ARG A 38 4.08 9.55 9.45
CA ARG A 38 4.49 10.55 10.45
C ARG A 38 4.14 10.11 11.87
N GLU A 39 2.97 9.49 12.04
CA GLU A 39 2.52 8.93 13.31
C GLU A 39 3.47 7.82 13.78
N ALA A 40 3.86 6.93 12.87
CA ALA A 40 4.83 5.86 13.17
C ALA A 40 6.17 6.42 13.59
N LEU A 41 6.67 7.42 12.88
CA LEU A 41 7.94 8.06 13.19
C LEU A 41 7.91 8.74 14.56
N ALA A 42 6.82 9.44 14.87
CA ALA A 42 6.66 10.13 16.16
C ALA A 42 6.60 9.15 17.33
N GLY A 43 5.96 7.99 17.13
CA GLY A 43 5.80 6.99 18.19
C GLY A 43 7.01 6.08 18.39
N LEU A 44 7.74 5.77 17.34
CA LEU A 44 8.80 4.76 17.34
C LEU A 44 10.20 5.34 17.17
N GLY A 45 10.32 6.63 16.95
CA GLY A 45 11.61 7.31 16.79
C GLY A 45 12.16 7.15 15.37
N THR A 46 13.48 7.07 15.26
CA THR A 46 14.12 6.99 13.95
C THR A 46 13.90 5.63 13.30
N LEU A 47 13.30 5.63 12.11
CA LEU A 47 13.01 4.42 11.35
C LEU A 47 13.62 4.50 9.96
N SER A 48 14.05 3.36 9.42
CA SER A 48 14.36 3.27 8.00
C SER A 48 13.09 3.50 7.18
N GLU A 49 13.26 3.90 5.92
CA GLU A 49 12.12 4.12 5.02
C GLU A 49 11.23 2.88 4.92
N ALA A 50 11.84 1.70 4.77
CA ALA A 50 11.10 0.45 4.66
C ALA A 50 10.27 0.17 5.92
N ARG A 51 10.86 0.37 7.10
CA ARG A 51 10.15 0.16 8.37
C ARG A 51 9.06 1.20 8.58
N GLN A 52 9.30 2.44 8.19
CA GLN A 52 8.31 3.50 8.28
C GLN A 52 7.07 3.16 7.47
N PHE A 53 7.25 2.66 6.24
CA PHE A 53 6.13 2.24 5.40
C PHE A 53 5.47 0.97 5.93
N LEU A 54 6.23 0.03 6.48
CA LEU A 54 5.66 -1.15 7.11
C LEU A 54 4.72 -0.78 8.25
N PHE A 55 5.16 0.09 9.16
CA PHE A 55 4.32 0.52 10.28
C PHE A 55 3.15 1.37 9.83
N ALA A 56 3.32 2.21 8.82
CA ALA A 56 2.21 2.96 8.24
C ALA A 56 1.14 2.02 7.68
N ALA A 57 1.57 0.98 6.97
CA ALA A 57 0.66 -0.03 6.43
C ALA A 57 -0.09 -0.78 7.54
N LEU A 58 0.61 -1.13 8.62
CA LEU A 58 -0.02 -1.80 9.76
C LEU A 58 -1.03 -0.90 10.47
N LEU A 59 -0.72 0.38 10.64
CA LEU A 59 -1.64 1.34 11.24
C LEU A 59 -2.89 1.53 10.38
N LEU A 60 -2.73 1.60 9.06
CA LEU A 60 -3.85 1.71 8.14
C LEU A 60 -4.70 0.44 8.14
N ALA A 61 -4.07 -0.72 8.16
CA ALA A 61 -4.78 -2.01 8.22
C ALA A 61 -5.55 -2.14 9.53
N ASP A 62 -4.95 -1.73 10.64
CA ASP A 62 -5.60 -1.74 11.95
C ASP A 62 -6.85 -0.85 11.96
N GLN A 63 -6.75 0.34 11.37
CA GLN A 63 -7.89 1.24 11.24
C GLN A 63 -8.99 0.64 10.36
N MET A 64 -8.62 -0.06 9.31
CA MET A 64 -9.55 -0.77 8.43
C MET A 64 -10.30 -1.87 9.19
N ILE A 65 -9.60 -2.62 10.03
CA ILE A 65 -10.18 -3.68 10.86
C ILE A 65 -11.17 -3.10 11.87
N GLU A 66 -10.85 -1.97 12.47
CA GLU A 66 -11.78 -1.29 13.41
C GLU A 66 -13.10 -0.91 12.73
N LYS A 67 -13.04 -0.43 11.50
CA LYS A 67 -14.22 -0.04 10.72
C LYS A 67 -14.93 -1.23 10.08
N HIS A 68 -14.18 -2.25 9.72
CA HIS A 68 -14.65 -3.44 9.02
C HIS A 68 -14.02 -4.69 9.63
N PRO A 69 -14.50 -5.14 10.81
CA PRO A 69 -13.91 -6.29 11.50
C PRO A 69 -13.85 -7.56 10.65
N GLU A 70 -14.75 -7.70 9.69
CA GLU A 70 -14.79 -8.83 8.77
C GLU A 70 -13.55 -8.95 7.90
N ALA A 71 -12.80 -7.85 7.71
CA ALA A 71 -11.58 -7.86 6.91
C ALA A 71 -10.45 -8.65 7.58
N ALA A 72 -10.50 -8.81 8.91
CA ALA A 72 -9.49 -9.55 9.66
C ALA A 72 -9.86 -11.02 9.89
N GLU A 73 -11.08 -11.41 9.53
CA GLU A 73 -11.50 -12.79 9.73
C GLU A 73 -10.74 -13.73 8.79
N PRO A 74 -10.18 -14.82 9.31
CA PRO A 74 -9.56 -15.80 8.44
C PRO A 74 -10.63 -16.39 7.52
N PRO A 75 -10.28 -16.72 6.26
CA PRO A 75 -11.25 -17.32 5.36
C PRO A 75 -11.80 -18.61 5.98
N PRO A 76 -13.10 -18.89 5.80
CA PRO A 76 -13.67 -20.13 6.33
C PRO A 76 -12.91 -21.34 5.78
N SER A 77 -12.50 -22.22 6.70
CA SER A 77 -11.55 -23.28 6.43
C SER A 77 -12.13 -24.49 5.72
N THR A 78 -13.38 -24.45 5.32
CA THR A 78 -14.07 -25.66 4.88
C THR A 78 -14.05 -25.95 3.40
N GLU A 79 -13.94 -24.94 2.54
CA GLU A 79 -13.69 -25.12 1.10
C GLU A 79 -13.15 -23.82 0.52
N PRO A 80 -12.08 -23.87 -0.27
CA PRO A 80 -11.62 -22.65 -0.90
C PRO A 80 -12.67 -22.16 -1.90
N ASP A 81 -13.17 -20.95 -1.66
CA ASP A 81 -14.02 -20.26 -2.62
C ASP A 81 -13.15 -19.95 -3.86
N PRO A 82 -13.52 -20.46 -5.05
CA PRO A 82 -12.72 -20.19 -6.25
C PRO A 82 -12.55 -18.71 -6.55
N GLU A 83 -13.54 -17.89 -6.24
CA GLU A 83 -13.43 -16.44 -6.41
C GLU A 83 -12.42 -15.82 -5.45
N ALA A 84 -12.40 -16.26 -4.19
CA ALA A 84 -11.45 -15.78 -3.21
C ALA A 84 -10.02 -16.19 -3.58
N VAL A 85 -9.83 -17.42 -4.04
CA VAL A 85 -8.53 -17.89 -4.53
C VAL A 85 -8.07 -17.08 -5.72
N SER A 86 -8.96 -16.84 -6.68
CA SER A 86 -8.67 -16.05 -7.87
C SER A 86 -8.28 -14.62 -7.52
N ARG A 87 -8.99 -14.00 -6.56
CA ARG A 87 -8.67 -12.65 -6.10
C ARG A 87 -7.32 -12.60 -5.37
N ALA A 88 -7.04 -13.62 -4.56
CA ALA A 88 -5.75 -13.71 -3.87
C ALA A 88 -4.59 -13.89 -4.86
N GLU A 89 -4.77 -14.72 -5.88
CA GLU A 89 -3.79 -14.91 -6.93
C GLU A 89 -3.56 -13.63 -7.74
N ALA A 90 -4.63 -12.91 -8.06
CA ALA A 90 -4.54 -11.64 -8.78
C ALA A 90 -3.79 -10.60 -7.94
N LEU A 91 -4.07 -10.53 -6.64
CA LEU A 91 -3.38 -9.61 -5.73
C LEU A 91 -1.90 -9.98 -5.61
N ALA A 92 -1.58 -11.25 -5.44
CA ALA A 92 -0.20 -11.71 -5.36
C ALA A 92 0.57 -11.36 -6.65
N SER A 93 -0.06 -11.57 -7.80
CA SER A 93 0.54 -11.22 -9.09
C SER A 93 0.80 -9.72 -9.20
N ARG A 94 -0.13 -8.88 -8.74
CA ARG A 94 0.05 -7.42 -8.74
C ARG A 94 1.18 -7.00 -7.82
N LEU A 95 1.29 -7.61 -6.65
CA LEU A 95 2.37 -7.33 -5.71
C LEU A 95 3.73 -7.74 -6.27
N GLU A 96 3.80 -8.90 -6.92
CA GLU A 96 5.01 -9.36 -7.59
C GLU A 96 5.43 -8.42 -8.71
N SER A 97 4.49 -7.97 -9.52
CA SER A 97 4.75 -7.01 -10.60
C SER A 97 5.26 -5.69 -10.06
N LEU A 98 4.68 -5.22 -8.96
CA LEU A 98 5.10 -3.97 -8.31
C LEU A 98 6.51 -4.13 -7.73
N ALA A 99 6.79 -5.24 -7.07
CA ALA A 99 8.11 -5.53 -6.52
C ALA A 99 9.16 -5.59 -7.62
N ALA A 100 8.86 -6.26 -8.74
CA ALA A 100 9.76 -6.33 -9.88
C ALA A 100 10.03 -4.96 -10.49
N ALA A 101 9.00 -4.11 -10.58
CA ALA A 101 9.16 -2.75 -11.08
C ALA A 101 10.06 -1.92 -10.17
N LEU A 102 9.88 -2.05 -8.85
CA LEU A 102 10.71 -1.34 -7.88
C LEU A 102 12.17 -1.80 -7.91
N GLU A 103 12.40 -3.11 -8.05
CA GLU A 103 13.74 -3.68 -8.19
C GLU A 103 14.41 -3.20 -9.47
N SER A 104 13.66 -3.12 -10.57
CA SER A 104 14.17 -2.63 -11.85
C SER A 104 14.57 -1.15 -11.75
N GLU A 105 13.77 -0.32 -11.08
CA GLU A 105 14.12 1.07 -10.82
C GLU A 105 15.36 1.20 -9.96
N ALA A 106 15.46 0.41 -8.91
CA ALA A 106 16.63 0.40 -8.03
C ALA A 106 17.90 -0.03 -8.79
N ALA A 107 17.78 -0.98 -9.69
CA ALA A 107 18.91 -1.48 -10.48
C ALA A 107 19.37 -0.50 -11.55
N SER A 108 18.50 0.42 -11.99
CA SER A 108 18.83 1.36 -13.06
C SER A 108 19.46 2.67 -12.57
N VAL A 109 19.63 2.82 -11.28
CA VAL A 109 20.23 4.03 -10.66
C VAL A 109 21.76 3.94 -10.64
#